data_7a8e0a517dcad1e9aa36dd0af55c2246
#
_entry.id   7a8e0a517dcad1e9aa36dd0af55c2246
#
_cell.length_a   1.000
_cell.length_b   1.000
_cell.length_c   1.000
_cell.angle_alpha   90.00
_cell.angle_beta   90.00
_cell.angle_gamma   90.00
#
_symmetry.space_group_name_H-M   'P 1'
#
loop_
_entity.id
_entity.type
_entity.pdbx_description
1 polymer ?
#
loop_
_entity_poly.entity_id
_entity_poly.type
_entity_poly.pdbx_seq_one_letter_code
_entity_poly.pdbx_strand_id
1 'polypeptide(L)'
;MLKGKKIVLGITGSIAAYKACLIIRGLVKAGAEVQVVITPAGKEFITPITLSALTHKPVISEFFAQRDGTWNSHVDLGLWADAMLIAPCTASTLGKMANGIADNMLITTYLSMKAPVFIAPAMDLDMYKHPSTQENMQRLVSFGNHIIEPASGFLASGLEGKGRMEEPERIVAILEESLSKQETHPQPLLPPKGRSVARNPAGRGDLAGKKVLITAGPTYEKIDPVRFIGNYSSGKMGFALAEECAQRGAEVTLVAGPVSMECSQAIHRIDVESCEEMYQAATAAFKESDAAILCAAVADFRPEQQAKEKIKRETHPHPLLPPEGRSVARNPTGRGESGLTLRLVPNPDIAAALGKMKTEKQVLVGFALETNDEEVNAKKKLEKKNLDFIVLNSLQNKGTCFQSDENQISIISKEGQRDYEKKSKQAVARDIVDEIEKRVKG
;
A
#
# COMPACT_ATOMS: atom_id res chain seq x y z
N MET A 1 -10.95 0.50 30.07
CA MET A 1 -12.20 1.23 29.69
C MET A 1 -12.03 1.81 28.29
N LEU A 2 -13.05 1.67 27.43
CA LEU A 2 -13.00 2.18 26.04
C LEU A 2 -13.47 3.65 25.91
N LYS A 3 -13.37 4.43 26.99
CA LYS A 3 -13.86 5.81 27.02
C LYS A 3 -13.18 6.67 25.94
N GLY A 4 -14.01 7.21 25.04
CA GLY A 4 -13.55 8.05 23.92
C GLY A 4 -12.94 7.30 22.74
N LYS A 5 -12.81 5.96 22.81
CA LYS A 5 -12.32 5.15 21.68
C LYS A 5 -13.35 5.03 20.58
N LYS A 6 -12.90 5.10 19.36
CA LYS A 6 -13.69 5.06 18.13
C LYS A 6 -13.59 3.69 17.48
N ILE A 7 -14.69 2.97 17.43
CA ILE A 7 -14.72 1.58 16.95
C ILE A 7 -15.54 1.49 15.67
N VAL A 8 -14.95 0.99 14.59
CA VAL A 8 -15.70 0.55 13.41
C VAL A 8 -16.15 -0.89 13.65
N LEU A 9 -17.46 -1.12 13.69
CA LEU A 9 -18.05 -2.46 13.81
C LEU A 9 -18.54 -2.94 12.45
N GLY A 10 -17.85 -3.94 11.91
CA GLY A 10 -18.23 -4.65 10.69
C GLY A 10 -19.20 -5.81 10.97
N ILE A 11 -20.33 -5.86 10.27
CA ILE A 11 -21.33 -6.92 10.44
C ILE A 11 -21.54 -7.65 9.12
N THR A 12 -21.45 -8.98 9.14
CA THR A 12 -21.59 -9.82 7.94
C THR A 12 -22.80 -10.75 8.03
N GLY A 13 -23.16 -11.39 6.91
CA GLY A 13 -24.37 -12.21 6.77
C GLY A 13 -24.29 -13.56 7.49
N SER A 14 -24.55 -13.57 8.78
CA SER A 14 -24.63 -14.76 9.63
C SER A 14 -25.78 -14.63 10.61
N ILE A 15 -26.37 -15.74 11.02
CA ILE A 15 -27.37 -15.76 12.08
C ILE A 15 -26.83 -15.10 13.36
N ALA A 16 -25.53 -15.19 13.62
CA ALA A 16 -24.87 -14.55 14.77
C ALA A 16 -24.92 -13.01 14.73
N ALA A 17 -25.38 -12.39 13.66
CA ALA A 17 -25.52 -10.93 13.56
C ALA A 17 -26.45 -10.33 14.62
N TYR A 18 -27.41 -11.09 15.19
CA TYR A 18 -28.21 -10.61 16.31
C TYR A 18 -27.40 -10.24 17.54
N LYS A 19 -26.25 -10.89 17.77
CA LYS A 19 -25.32 -10.58 18.85
C LYS A 19 -24.65 -9.20 18.69
N ALA A 20 -24.61 -8.63 17.48
CA ALA A 20 -24.04 -7.31 17.26
C ALA A 20 -24.74 -6.23 18.08
N CYS A 21 -26.05 -6.37 18.34
CA CYS A 21 -26.79 -5.44 19.23
C CYS A 21 -26.23 -5.44 20.66
N LEU A 22 -25.87 -6.61 21.17
CA LEU A 22 -25.28 -6.76 22.52
C LEU A 22 -23.85 -6.23 22.55
N ILE A 23 -23.07 -6.48 21.48
CA ILE A 23 -21.72 -5.92 21.31
C ILE A 23 -21.78 -4.40 21.29
N ILE A 24 -22.65 -3.79 20.49
CA ILE A 24 -22.84 -2.33 20.45
C ILE A 24 -23.15 -1.78 21.84
N ARG A 25 -24.11 -2.38 22.53
CA ARG A 25 -24.49 -1.95 23.90
C ARG A 25 -23.31 -2.07 24.88
N GLY A 26 -22.54 -3.16 24.79
CA GLY A 26 -21.33 -3.35 25.59
C GLY A 26 -20.28 -2.26 25.31
N LEU A 27 -19.97 -2.00 24.05
CA LEU A 27 -19.00 -0.97 23.62
C LEU A 27 -19.44 0.44 24.05
N VAL A 28 -20.70 0.79 23.81
CA VAL A 28 -21.27 2.11 24.21
C VAL A 28 -21.26 2.26 25.73
N LYS A 29 -21.63 1.22 26.50
CA LYS A 29 -21.55 1.22 27.97
C LYS A 29 -20.13 1.37 28.48
N ALA A 30 -19.14 0.83 27.78
CA ALA A 30 -17.72 1.00 28.06
C ALA A 30 -17.19 2.41 27.67
N GLY A 31 -18.03 3.25 27.05
CA GLY A 31 -17.72 4.62 26.65
C GLY A 31 -17.14 4.78 25.25
N ALA A 32 -17.21 3.75 24.39
CA ALA A 32 -16.77 3.82 23.02
C ALA A 32 -17.80 4.51 22.11
N GLU A 33 -17.31 5.15 21.07
CA GLU A 33 -18.09 5.66 19.94
C GLU A 33 -18.07 4.60 18.82
N VAL A 34 -19.25 4.12 18.42
CA VAL A 34 -19.37 3.01 17.47
C VAL A 34 -19.94 3.49 16.12
N GLN A 35 -19.23 3.17 15.03
CA GLN A 35 -19.71 3.33 13.66
C GLN A 35 -19.90 1.95 13.02
N VAL A 36 -21.13 1.66 12.58
CA VAL A 36 -21.44 0.36 11.97
C VAL A 36 -21.23 0.41 10.46
N VAL A 37 -20.54 -0.60 9.94
CA VAL A 37 -20.43 -0.92 8.51
C VAL A 37 -20.99 -2.33 8.30
N ILE A 38 -22.05 -2.46 7.49
CA ILE A 38 -22.76 -3.74 7.30
C ILE A 38 -22.67 -4.19 5.83
N THR A 39 -22.44 -5.49 5.61
CA THR A 39 -22.50 -6.04 4.25
C THR A 39 -23.95 -6.15 3.75
N PRO A 40 -24.19 -6.21 2.42
CA PRO A 40 -25.53 -6.46 1.88
C PRO A 40 -26.17 -7.71 2.51
N ALA A 41 -25.44 -8.82 2.62
CA ALA A 41 -25.92 -10.03 3.25
C ALA A 41 -26.20 -9.86 4.77
N GLY A 42 -25.49 -8.97 5.45
CA GLY A 42 -25.73 -8.68 6.87
C GLY A 42 -27.09 -8.02 7.11
N LYS A 43 -27.59 -7.22 6.16
CA LYS A 43 -28.92 -6.56 6.24
C LYS A 43 -30.08 -7.55 6.24
N GLU A 44 -29.87 -8.76 5.71
CA GLU A 44 -30.90 -9.82 5.72
C GLU A 44 -31.09 -10.43 7.11
N PHE A 45 -30.09 -10.33 8.00
CA PHE A 45 -30.13 -10.89 9.35
C PHE A 45 -30.45 -9.87 10.43
N ILE A 46 -30.11 -8.60 10.20
CA ILE A 46 -30.37 -7.50 11.14
C ILE A 46 -30.55 -6.18 10.40
N THR A 47 -31.58 -5.44 10.80
CA THR A 47 -31.93 -4.22 10.08
C THR A 47 -31.01 -3.04 10.45
N PRO A 48 -30.66 -2.15 9.49
CA PRO A 48 -29.92 -0.93 9.77
C PRO A 48 -30.61 -0.02 10.81
N ILE A 49 -31.95 0.00 10.86
CA ILE A 49 -32.73 0.79 11.82
C ILE A 49 -32.39 0.38 13.26
N THR A 50 -32.35 -0.94 13.55
CA THR A 50 -32.01 -1.45 14.87
C THR A 50 -30.60 -1.01 15.29
N LEU A 51 -29.65 -1.10 14.40
CA LEU A 51 -28.23 -0.76 14.66
C LEU A 51 -28.04 0.76 14.83
N SER A 52 -28.70 1.56 14.00
CA SER A 52 -28.65 3.01 14.07
C SER A 52 -29.30 3.56 15.36
N ALA A 53 -30.39 2.94 15.83
CA ALA A 53 -31.02 3.30 17.11
C ALA A 53 -30.09 3.05 18.31
N LEU A 54 -29.22 2.03 18.25
CA LEU A 54 -28.27 1.70 19.32
C LEU A 54 -27.00 2.57 19.31
N THR A 55 -26.55 2.99 18.12
CA THR A 55 -25.31 3.76 17.95
C THR A 55 -25.56 5.27 17.87
N HIS A 56 -26.80 5.69 17.64
CA HIS A 56 -27.19 7.08 17.30
C HIS A 56 -26.48 7.61 16.05
N LYS A 57 -26.05 6.70 15.14
CA LYS A 57 -25.37 7.03 13.88
C LYS A 57 -26.00 6.29 12.70
N PRO A 58 -25.91 6.85 11.49
CA PRO A 58 -26.27 6.13 10.27
C PRO A 58 -25.43 4.86 10.10
N VAL A 59 -26.05 3.78 9.64
CA VAL A 59 -25.36 2.54 9.28
C VAL A 59 -24.87 2.65 7.84
N ILE A 60 -23.61 2.36 7.64
CA ILE A 60 -22.99 2.43 6.33
C ILE A 60 -23.00 1.04 5.68
N SER A 61 -23.54 0.94 4.47
CA SER A 61 -23.58 -0.34 3.73
C SER A 61 -23.12 -0.21 2.28
N GLU A 62 -23.26 0.98 1.71
CA GLU A 62 -22.97 1.25 0.31
C GLU A 62 -21.93 2.38 0.19
N PHE A 63 -21.22 2.40 -0.92
CA PHE A 63 -20.28 3.49 -1.22
C PHE A 63 -21.00 4.82 -1.43
N PHE A 64 -22.13 4.80 -2.09
CA PHE A 64 -22.91 6.00 -2.41
C PHE A 64 -24.17 6.05 -1.55
N ALA A 65 -24.28 7.09 -0.71
CA ALA A 65 -25.43 7.27 0.17
C ALA A 65 -26.68 7.67 -0.62
N GLN A 66 -26.51 8.53 -1.63
CA GLN A 66 -27.55 9.04 -2.53
C GLN A 66 -26.98 9.17 -3.95
N ARG A 67 -27.86 9.46 -4.93
CA ARG A 67 -27.43 9.66 -6.34
C ARG A 67 -27.03 11.11 -6.65
N ASP A 68 -26.72 11.89 -5.64
CA ASP A 68 -26.34 13.31 -5.70
C ASP A 68 -24.83 13.57 -5.69
N GLY A 69 -24.02 12.50 -5.74
CA GLY A 69 -22.56 12.57 -5.67
C GLY A 69 -22.00 12.47 -4.24
N THR A 70 -22.84 12.39 -3.22
CA THR A 70 -22.38 12.10 -1.86
C THR A 70 -21.97 10.63 -1.74
N TRP A 71 -20.84 10.38 -1.11
CA TRP A 71 -20.29 9.04 -0.92
C TRP A 71 -19.76 8.82 0.49
N ASN A 72 -19.77 7.57 0.93
CA ASN A 72 -19.21 7.17 2.21
C ASN A 72 -17.70 6.90 2.03
N SER A 73 -16.85 7.71 2.65
CA SER A 73 -15.41 7.56 2.54
C SER A 73 -14.92 6.44 3.45
N HIS A 74 -14.46 5.35 2.85
CA HIS A 74 -13.80 4.24 3.56
C HIS A 74 -12.45 4.67 4.14
N VAL A 75 -11.77 5.64 3.50
CA VAL A 75 -10.50 6.20 3.98
C VAL A 75 -10.72 6.97 5.27
N ASP A 76 -11.76 7.81 5.33
CA ASP A 76 -12.07 8.57 6.53
C ASP A 76 -12.45 7.66 7.70
N LEU A 77 -13.14 6.54 7.45
CA LEU A 77 -13.41 5.51 8.44
C LEU A 77 -12.12 4.86 8.96
N GLY A 78 -11.19 4.56 8.05
CA GLY A 78 -9.88 3.99 8.37
C GLY A 78 -8.99 4.92 9.20
N LEU A 79 -9.11 6.23 8.99
CA LEU A 79 -8.41 7.27 9.74
C LEU A 79 -9.09 7.62 11.07
N TRP A 80 -10.44 7.53 11.11
CA TRP A 80 -11.23 7.87 12.28
C TRP A 80 -11.14 6.84 13.40
N ALA A 81 -10.97 5.54 13.05
CA ALA A 81 -11.07 4.44 13.99
C ALA A 81 -9.81 4.23 14.84
N ASP A 82 -9.99 3.96 16.13
CA ASP A 82 -8.97 3.44 17.02
C ASP A 82 -8.88 1.90 16.97
N ALA A 83 -9.94 1.23 16.51
CA ALA A 83 -9.97 -0.20 16.22
C ALA A 83 -11.11 -0.54 15.24
N MET A 84 -10.96 -1.67 14.54
CA MET A 84 -12.04 -2.29 13.78
C MET A 84 -12.36 -3.66 14.36
N LEU A 85 -13.62 -3.93 14.60
CA LEU A 85 -14.14 -5.24 15.00
C LEU A 85 -15.06 -5.76 13.90
N ILE A 86 -14.82 -6.98 13.40
CA ILE A 86 -15.71 -7.65 12.46
C ILE A 86 -16.40 -8.80 13.17
N ALA A 87 -17.65 -8.59 13.58
CA ALA A 87 -18.43 -9.51 14.38
C ALA A 87 -19.93 -9.47 14.02
N PRO A 88 -20.47 -10.58 13.46
CA PRO A 88 -19.79 -11.81 13.03
C PRO A 88 -18.95 -11.64 11.78
N CYS A 89 -17.93 -12.50 11.59
CA CYS A 89 -17.18 -12.62 10.36
C CYS A 89 -17.40 -14.00 9.72
N THR A 90 -18.05 -14.03 8.55
CA THR A 90 -18.32 -15.27 7.81
C THR A 90 -17.09 -15.78 7.07
N ALA A 91 -17.08 -17.07 6.69
CA ALA A 91 -16.03 -17.67 5.87
C ALA A 91 -15.83 -16.93 4.53
N SER A 92 -16.92 -16.46 3.90
CA SER A 92 -16.85 -15.63 2.69
C SER A 92 -16.11 -14.33 2.93
N THR A 93 -16.38 -13.64 4.05
CA THR A 93 -15.70 -12.40 4.40
C THR A 93 -14.24 -12.64 4.74
N LEU A 94 -13.91 -13.69 5.50
CA LEU A 94 -12.54 -14.11 5.78
C LEU A 94 -11.74 -14.34 4.49
N GLY A 95 -12.31 -15.08 3.54
CA GLY A 95 -11.69 -15.33 2.25
C GLY A 95 -11.45 -14.06 1.44
N LYS A 96 -12.42 -13.14 1.41
CA LYS A 96 -12.28 -11.84 0.73
C LYS A 96 -11.21 -10.96 1.38
N MET A 97 -11.21 -10.87 2.70
CA MET A 97 -10.20 -10.11 3.45
C MET A 97 -8.80 -10.67 3.21
N ALA A 98 -8.63 -12.00 3.30
CA ALA A 98 -7.35 -12.66 3.11
C ALA A 98 -6.79 -12.50 1.70
N ASN A 99 -7.65 -12.31 0.69
CA ASN A 99 -7.27 -12.17 -0.71
C ASN A 99 -7.46 -10.75 -1.27
N GLY A 100 -7.83 -9.76 -0.44
CA GLY A 100 -7.95 -8.36 -0.84
C GLY A 100 -9.09 -8.08 -1.84
N ILE A 101 -10.18 -8.85 -1.80
CA ILE A 101 -11.32 -8.72 -2.72
C ILE A 101 -12.28 -7.65 -2.19
N ALA A 102 -12.07 -6.40 -2.61
CA ALA A 102 -12.81 -5.21 -2.15
C ALA A 102 -14.11 -4.99 -2.92
N ASP A 103 -15.05 -5.94 -2.84
CA ASP A 103 -16.32 -5.92 -3.57
C ASP A 103 -17.49 -5.27 -2.80
N ASN A 104 -17.25 -4.81 -1.58
CA ASN A 104 -18.25 -4.14 -0.74
C ASN A 104 -17.61 -3.16 0.24
N MET A 105 -18.42 -2.27 0.82
CA MET A 105 -17.97 -1.20 1.70
C MET A 105 -17.19 -1.71 2.92
N LEU A 106 -17.55 -2.85 3.52
CA LEU A 106 -16.88 -3.41 4.68
C LEU A 106 -15.45 -3.83 4.37
N ILE A 107 -15.25 -4.61 3.29
CA ILE A 107 -13.90 -5.07 2.89
C ILE A 107 -13.03 -3.88 2.48
N THR A 108 -13.59 -2.90 1.77
CA THR A 108 -12.84 -1.70 1.37
C THR A 108 -12.43 -0.88 2.60
N THR A 109 -13.30 -0.75 3.60
CA THR A 109 -12.97 -0.12 4.89
C THR A 109 -11.87 -0.89 5.61
N TYR A 110 -11.95 -2.23 5.65
CA TYR A 110 -10.91 -3.09 6.22
C TYR A 110 -9.55 -2.86 5.55
N LEU A 111 -9.50 -2.84 4.24
CA LEU A 111 -8.25 -2.61 3.49
C LEU A 111 -7.66 -1.21 3.67
N SER A 112 -8.48 -0.25 4.11
CA SER A 112 -8.07 1.13 4.41
C SER A 112 -7.76 1.35 5.90
N MET A 113 -7.96 0.30 6.74
CA MET A 113 -7.83 0.41 8.20
C MET A 113 -6.36 0.54 8.61
N LYS A 114 -6.06 1.57 9.40
CA LYS A 114 -4.74 1.77 10.03
C LYS A 114 -4.70 1.27 11.48
N ALA A 115 -5.86 1.21 12.10
CA ALA A 115 -6.02 0.73 13.47
C ALA A 115 -6.03 -0.81 13.54
N PRO A 116 -5.76 -1.41 14.70
CA PRO A 116 -5.82 -2.87 14.88
C PRO A 116 -7.21 -3.42 14.53
N VAL A 117 -7.21 -4.58 13.86
CA VAL A 117 -8.44 -5.25 13.42
C VAL A 117 -8.64 -6.54 14.20
N PHE A 118 -9.83 -6.67 14.78
CA PHE A 118 -10.29 -7.85 15.53
C PHE A 118 -11.38 -8.56 14.71
N ILE A 119 -11.27 -9.87 14.62
CA ILE A 119 -12.14 -10.68 13.77
C ILE A 119 -12.76 -11.78 14.64
N ALA A 120 -14.09 -11.80 14.72
CA ALA A 120 -14.86 -12.83 15.42
C ALA A 120 -15.54 -13.77 14.40
N PRO A 121 -14.92 -14.91 14.06
CA PRO A 121 -15.49 -15.86 13.10
C PRO A 121 -16.81 -16.45 13.58
N ALA A 122 -17.76 -16.67 12.62
CA ALA A 122 -19.04 -17.31 12.88
C ALA A 122 -19.44 -18.13 11.64
N MET A 123 -19.42 -19.46 11.81
CA MET A 123 -19.76 -20.40 10.72
C MET A 123 -20.03 -21.79 11.29
N ASP A 124 -20.51 -22.68 10.43
CA ASP A 124 -20.70 -24.10 10.81
C ASP A 124 -19.36 -24.80 11.08
N LEU A 125 -19.42 -25.90 11.85
CA LEU A 125 -18.27 -26.68 12.30
C LEU A 125 -17.36 -27.14 11.14
N ASP A 126 -17.95 -27.68 10.07
CA ASP A 126 -17.18 -28.18 8.94
C ASP A 126 -16.58 -27.04 8.12
N MET A 127 -17.29 -25.92 7.98
CA MET A 127 -16.75 -24.70 7.37
C MET A 127 -15.58 -24.14 8.17
N TYR A 128 -15.65 -24.18 9.50
CA TYR A 128 -14.56 -23.72 10.36
C TYR A 128 -13.32 -24.62 10.22
N LYS A 129 -13.51 -25.94 10.17
CA LYS A 129 -12.41 -26.91 10.01
C LYS A 129 -11.85 -26.98 8.59
N HIS A 130 -12.56 -26.43 7.60
CA HIS A 130 -12.14 -26.53 6.21
C HIS A 130 -10.75 -25.92 6.01
N PRO A 131 -9.83 -26.60 5.30
CA PRO A 131 -8.45 -26.14 5.12
C PRO A 131 -8.34 -24.71 4.62
N SER A 132 -9.17 -24.31 3.64
CA SER A 132 -9.17 -22.95 3.11
C SER A 132 -9.56 -21.89 4.16
N THR A 133 -10.47 -22.22 5.08
CA THR A 133 -10.85 -21.31 6.17
C THR A 133 -9.71 -21.15 7.16
N GLN A 134 -9.05 -22.25 7.53
CA GLN A 134 -7.89 -22.22 8.42
C GLN A 134 -6.71 -21.46 7.80
N GLU A 135 -6.44 -21.69 6.51
CA GLU A 135 -5.40 -20.95 5.76
C GLU A 135 -5.71 -19.43 5.70
N ASN A 136 -6.95 -19.06 5.39
CA ASN A 136 -7.38 -17.67 5.36
C ASN A 136 -7.21 -16.99 6.74
N MET A 137 -7.55 -17.67 7.83
CA MET A 137 -7.35 -17.14 9.19
C MET A 137 -5.87 -16.97 9.52
N GLN A 138 -5.01 -17.97 9.20
CA GLN A 138 -3.57 -17.87 9.38
C GLN A 138 -2.97 -16.72 8.58
N ARG A 139 -3.42 -16.53 7.34
CA ARG A 139 -3.02 -15.43 6.48
C ARG A 139 -3.43 -14.07 7.07
N LEU A 140 -4.65 -13.96 7.60
CA LEU A 140 -5.10 -12.73 8.27
C LEU A 140 -4.30 -12.44 9.54
N VAL A 141 -3.93 -13.45 10.32
CA VAL A 141 -3.01 -13.31 11.47
C VAL A 141 -1.64 -12.82 11.00
N SER A 142 -1.12 -13.33 9.89
CA SER A 142 0.16 -12.87 9.34
C SER A 142 0.14 -11.41 8.85
N PHE A 143 -1.05 -10.87 8.56
CA PHE A 143 -1.27 -9.45 8.26
C PHE A 143 -1.37 -8.57 9.52
N GLY A 144 -1.27 -9.16 10.73
CA GLY A 144 -1.38 -8.45 12.00
C GLY A 144 -2.80 -8.34 12.54
N ASN A 145 -3.78 -9.06 11.97
CA ASN A 145 -5.14 -9.09 12.49
C ASN A 145 -5.25 -10.02 13.70
N HIS A 146 -6.16 -9.69 14.60
CA HIS A 146 -6.43 -10.46 15.82
C HIS A 146 -7.68 -11.34 15.64
N ILE A 147 -7.50 -12.65 15.56
CA ILE A 147 -8.62 -13.59 15.53
C ILE A 147 -9.12 -13.82 16.96
N ILE A 148 -10.39 -13.52 17.21
CA ILE A 148 -11.10 -13.89 18.42
C ILE A 148 -11.62 -15.31 18.20
N GLU A 149 -11.04 -16.27 18.91
CA GLU A 149 -11.38 -17.68 18.76
C GLU A 149 -12.87 -17.91 18.97
N PRO A 150 -13.56 -18.63 18.06
CA PRO A 150 -14.96 -18.95 18.22
C PRO A 150 -15.16 -19.92 19.40
N ALA A 151 -16.27 -19.74 20.11
CA ALA A 151 -16.68 -20.63 21.18
C ALA A 151 -17.13 -22.01 20.66
N SER A 152 -17.05 -23.01 21.52
CA SER A 152 -17.66 -24.33 21.30
C SER A 152 -19.08 -24.36 21.87
N GLY A 153 -19.98 -25.05 21.21
CA GLY A 153 -21.36 -25.22 21.66
C GLY A 153 -22.31 -25.56 20.51
N PHE A 154 -23.61 -25.52 20.79
CA PHE A 154 -24.64 -25.75 19.79
C PHE A 154 -24.64 -24.68 18.71
N LEU A 155 -24.61 -25.11 17.46
CA LEU A 155 -24.69 -24.29 16.25
C LEU A 155 -26.13 -24.22 15.74
N ALA A 156 -26.44 -23.24 14.89
CA ALA A 156 -27.76 -23.12 14.31
C ALA A 156 -28.16 -24.31 13.42
N SER A 157 -27.17 -25.06 12.92
CA SER A 157 -27.37 -26.33 12.20
C SER A 157 -27.81 -27.52 13.08
N GLY A 158 -27.80 -27.34 14.42
CA GLY A 158 -28.05 -28.42 15.36
C GLY A 158 -26.81 -29.27 15.68
N LEU A 159 -25.68 -28.98 15.09
CA LEU A 159 -24.40 -29.63 15.42
C LEU A 159 -23.77 -28.95 16.66
N GLU A 160 -22.95 -29.71 17.37
CA GLU A 160 -22.19 -29.21 18.50
C GLU A 160 -20.70 -29.20 18.17
N GLY A 161 -20.05 -28.04 18.39
CA GLY A 161 -18.62 -27.89 18.14
C GLY A 161 -18.13 -26.46 18.05
N LYS A 162 -16.89 -26.30 17.60
CA LYS A 162 -16.22 -25.00 17.44
C LYS A 162 -16.66 -24.32 16.14
N GLY A 163 -17.11 -23.09 16.19
CA GLY A 163 -17.59 -22.30 15.04
C GLY A 163 -18.60 -21.23 15.45
N ARG A 164 -19.13 -21.32 16.69
CA ARG A 164 -20.03 -20.32 17.25
C ARG A 164 -19.25 -19.04 17.57
N MET A 165 -19.75 -17.87 17.08
CA MET A 165 -19.14 -16.61 17.46
C MET A 165 -19.05 -16.48 18.96
N GLU A 166 -17.90 -16.01 19.46
CA GLU A 166 -17.66 -15.75 20.89
C GLU A 166 -18.75 -14.86 21.50
N GLU A 167 -18.91 -14.93 22.82
CA GLU A 167 -19.94 -14.16 23.51
C GLU A 167 -19.63 -12.66 23.51
N PRO A 168 -20.67 -11.80 23.39
CA PRO A 168 -20.50 -10.35 23.28
C PRO A 168 -19.66 -9.73 24.38
N GLU A 169 -19.87 -10.18 25.63
CA GLU A 169 -19.16 -9.67 26.81
C GLU A 169 -17.67 -9.99 26.72
N ARG A 170 -17.34 -11.19 26.23
CA ARG A 170 -15.95 -11.63 26.07
C ARG A 170 -15.26 -10.88 24.93
N ILE A 171 -15.97 -10.65 23.81
CA ILE A 171 -15.47 -9.84 22.69
C ILE A 171 -15.13 -8.42 23.16
N VAL A 172 -16.04 -7.78 23.91
CA VAL A 172 -15.81 -6.42 24.44
C VAL A 172 -14.62 -6.41 25.41
N ALA A 173 -14.51 -7.41 26.29
CA ALA A 173 -13.39 -7.51 27.23
C ALA A 173 -12.03 -7.68 26.51
N ILE A 174 -11.97 -8.47 25.42
CA ILE A 174 -10.75 -8.63 24.60
C ILE A 174 -10.33 -7.30 23.98
N LEU A 175 -11.29 -6.51 23.45
CA LEU A 175 -11.00 -5.19 22.92
C LEU A 175 -10.50 -4.23 24.00
N GLU A 176 -11.15 -4.21 25.18
CA GLU A 176 -10.72 -3.39 26.31
C GLU A 176 -9.29 -3.72 26.73
N GLU A 177 -8.97 -4.99 26.91
CA GLU A 177 -7.64 -5.45 27.30
C GLU A 177 -6.57 -5.06 26.26
N SER A 178 -6.87 -5.29 24.99
CA SER A 178 -5.93 -5.01 23.90
C SER A 178 -5.66 -3.51 23.73
N LEU A 179 -6.71 -2.68 23.77
CA LEU A 179 -6.58 -1.24 23.60
C LEU A 179 -6.02 -0.53 24.83
N SER A 180 -6.23 -1.09 26.05
CA SER A 180 -5.63 -0.57 27.29
C SER A 180 -4.11 -0.82 27.33
N LYS A 181 -3.65 -1.94 26.81
CA LYS A 181 -2.21 -2.26 26.72
C LYS A 181 -1.47 -1.35 25.74
N GLN A 182 -2.16 -0.78 24.74
CA GLN A 182 -1.58 0.15 23.79
C GLN A 182 -1.36 1.56 24.40
N GLU A 183 -2.11 1.96 25.43
CA GLU A 183 -1.92 3.26 26.08
C GLU A 183 -0.64 3.34 26.95
N THR A 184 -0.11 2.21 27.36
CA THR A 184 1.12 2.15 28.17
C THR A 184 2.40 2.07 27.34
N HIS A 185 2.28 1.85 26.01
CA HIS A 185 3.42 1.91 25.07
C HIS A 185 2.90 2.29 23.69
N PRO A 186 3.33 3.42 23.11
CA PRO A 186 3.20 3.63 21.68
C PRO A 186 4.21 2.67 21.02
N GLN A 187 3.80 1.43 20.78
CA GLN A 187 4.60 0.54 19.94
C GLN A 187 4.21 0.76 18.49
N PRO A 188 5.17 1.06 17.63
CA PRO A 188 5.02 0.85 16.20
C PRO A 188 4.70 -0.64 15.98
N LEU A 189 3.80 -0.95 15.06
CA LEU A 189 3.48 -2.32 14.63
C LEU A 189 4.76 -3.05 14.26
N LEU A 190 5.28 -3.88 15.16
CA LEU A 190 6.39 -4.77 14.89
C LEU A 190 5.88 -5.99 14.12
N PRO A 191 6.59 -6.42 13.09
CA PRO A 191 6.33 -7.69 12.41
C PRO A 191 6.53 -8.87 13.38
N PRO A 192 5.91 -10.04 13.12
CA PRO A 192 5.92 -11.19 14.01
C PRO A 192 7.34 -11.62 14.33
N LYS A 193 7.59 -11.90 15.62
CA LYS A 193 8.85 -12.43 16.13
C LYS A 193 9.16 -13.78 15.48
N GLY A 194 10.08 -13.77 14.55
CA GLY A 194 10.69 -14.95 13.99
C GLY A 194 12.20 -14.76 13.89
N ARG A 195 12.93 -15.34 14.84
CA ARG A 195 14.39 -15.41 15.01
C ARG A 195 15.07 -14.13 15.51
N SER A 196 15.52 -14.23 16.76
CA SER A 196 16.50 -13.33 17.36
C SER A 196 17.77 -13.29 16.51
N VAL A 197 17.97 -12.21 15.78
CA VAL A 197 19.30 -11.78 15.37
C VAL A 197 19.84 -10.96 16.54
N ALA A 198 20.94 -11.36 17.10
CA ALA A 198 21.60 -10.73 18.23
C ALA A 198 21.70 -9.21 17.99
N ARG A 199 21.07 -8.42 18.87
CA ARG A 199 21.30 -6.99 18.94
C ARG A 199 22.76 -6.77 19.33
N ASN A 200 23.51 -6.13 18.45
CA ASN A 200 24.80 -5.61 18.81
C ASN A 200 24.59 -4.47 19.82
N PRO A 201 25.12 -4.53 21.06
CA PRO A 201 24.80 -3.55 22.11
C PRO A 201 25.51 -2.20 21.99
N ALA A 202 26.17 -1.94 20.88
CA ALA A 202 26.80 -0.65 20.57
C ALA A 202 26.08 -0.01 19.41
N GLY A 203 25.12 0.88 19.67
CA GLY A 203 24.23 1.59 18.76
C GLY A 203 24.89 2.46 17.67
N ARG A 204 25.74 1.87 16.84
CA ARG A 204 26.20 2.44 15.57
C ARG A 204 25.94 1.40 14.49
N GLY A 205 24.89 1.63 13.68
CA GLY A 205 24.68 0.87 12.45
C GLY A 205 25.83 1.10 11.48
N ASP A 206 26.02 0.19 10.55
CA ASP A 206 27.13 0.22 9.59
C ASP A 206 27.11 1.39 8.59
N LEU A 207 25.99 2.15 8.51
CA LEU A 207 25.84 3.38 7.74
C LEU A 207 25.85 4.66 8.60
N ALA A 208 26.31 4.58 9.85
CA ALA A 208 26.34 5.75 10.74
C ALA A 208 27.13 6.92 10.14
N GLY A 209 26.50 8.09 10.06
CA GLY A 209 27.07 9.32 9.50
C GLY A 209 27.18 9.33 7.96
N LYS A 210 26.62 8.34 7.26
CA LYS A 210 26.52 8.35 5.80
C LYS A 210 25.21 8.99 5.34
N LYS A 211 25.29 9.82 4.32
CA LYS A 211 24.14 10.47 3.69
C LYS A 211 23.64 9.65 2.51
N VAL A 212 22.40 9.23 2.53
CA VAL A 212 21.80 8.37 1.49
C VAL A 212 20.59 9.05 0.87
N LEU A 213 20.64 9.28 -0.45
CA LEU A 213 19.53 9.75 -1.24
C LEU A 213 18.72 8.55 -1.77
N ILE A 214 17.40 8.61 -1.67
CA ILE A 214 16.52 7.58 -2.23
C ILE A 214 15.40 8.26 -3.01
N THR A 215 15.14 7.83 -4.25
CA THR A 215 13.94 8.21 -4.98
C THR A 215 12.89 7.11 -4.91
N ALA A 216 11.62 7.44 -4.69
CA ALA A 216 10.54 6.48 -4.50
C ALA A 216 9.22 6.94 -5.14
N GLY A 217 8.32 6.00 -5.42
CA GLY A 217 6.99 6.29 -5.96
C GLY A 217 6.98 6.53 -7.47
N PRO A 218 5.80 6.85 -8.04
CA PRO A 218 5.65 7.27 -9.43
C PRO A 218 5.94 8.77 -9.60
N THR A 219 6.05 9.23 -10.84
CA THR A 219 5.84 10.64 -11.18
C THR A 219 4.57 10.80 -11.99
N TYR A 220 3.91 11.95 -11.87
CA TYR A 220 2.67 12.30 -12.56
C TYR A 220 2.92 13.49 -13.48
N GLU A 221 2.83 13.23 -14.79
CA GLU A 221 3.01 14.24 -15.84
C GLU A 221 1.64 14.76 -16.26
N LYS A 222 1.27 15.94 -15.80
CA LYS A 222 -0.07 16.51 -16.01
C LYS A 222 -0.38 16.74 -17.48
N ILE A 223 -1.53 16.23 -17.93
CA ILE A 223 -2.15 16.58 -19.20
C ILE A 223 -2.97 17.85 -19.02
N ASP A 224 -3.78 17.88 -17.96
CA ASP A 224 -4.60 18.99 -17.51
C ASP A 224 -4.74 18.95 -15.96
N PRO A 225 -5.49 19.85 -15.30
CA PRO A 225 -5.63 19.83 -13.84
C PRO A 225 -6.25 18.56 -13.23
N VAL A 226 -6.79 17.66 -14.07
CA VAL A 226 -7.50 16.45 -13.63
C VAL A 226 -6.81 15.16 -14.07
N ARG A 227 -6.10 15.17 -15.22
CA ARG A 227 -5.53 13.97 -15.85
C ARG A 227 -4.03 14.07 -15.99
N PHE A 228 -3.36 12.92 -15.83
CA PHE A 228 -1.91 12.80 -15.91
C PHE A 228 -1.48 11.49 -16.59
N ILE A 229 -0.23 11.43 -17.00
CA ILE A 229 0.49 10.21 -17.39
C ILE A 229 1.35 9.82 -16.20
N GLY A 230 1.33 8.56 -15.81
CA GLY A 230 2.13 8.06 -14.68
C GLY A 230 2.22 6.55 -14.66
N ASN A 231 3.02 6.02 -13.73
CA ASN A 231 3.27 4.60 -13.54
C ASN A 231 2.51 4.03 -12.34
N TYR A 232 2.23 2.73 -12.35
CA TYR A 232 1.52 2.02 -11.25
C TYR A 232 2.38 1.78 -9.99
N SER A 233 3.44 2.53 -9.77
CA SER A 233 4.29 2.36 -8.61
C SER A 233 3.58 2.76 -7.31
N SER A 234 3.67 1.92 -6.30
CA SER A 234 3.18 2.20 -4.94
C SER A 234 4.22 2.84 -4.02
N GLY A 235 5.48 2.95 -4.44
CA GLY A 235 6.58 3.44 -3.62
C GLY A 235 7.13 2.45 -2.58
N LYS A 236 6.43 1.35 -2.29
CA LYS A 236 6.76 0.41 -1.19
C LYS A 236 8.24 -0.01 -1.11
N MET A 237 8.90 -0.24 -2.24
CA MET A 237 10.30 -0.66 -2.24
C MET A 237 11.24 0.46 -1.81
N GLY A 238 11.05 1.68 -2.33
CA GLY A 238 11.85 2.83 -1.96
C GLY A 238 11.69 3.23 -0.49
N PHE A 239 10.46 3.13 0.04
CA PHE A 239 10.21 3.35 1.47
C PHE A 239 10.85 2.28 2.36
N ALA A 240 10.80 1.00 1.95
CA ALA A 240 11.49 -0.07 2.68
C ALA A 240 13.02 0.12 2.71
N LEU A 241 13.61 0.61 1.61
CA LEU A 241 15.02 0.97 1.54
C LEU A 241 15.36 2.16 2.45
N ALA A 242 14.50 3.18 2.48
CA ALA A 242 14.69 4.35 3.32
C ALA A 242 14.66 4.00 4.82
N GLU A 243 13.71 3.19 5.23
CA GLU A 243 13.62 2.69 6.61
C GLU A 243 14.82 1.81 6.99
N GLU A 244 15.26 0.93 6.11
CA GLU A 244 16.42 0.08 6.37
C GLU A 244 17.71 0.89 6.51
N CYS A 245 17.95 1.88 5.62
CA CYS A 245 19.10 2.78 5.71
C CYS A 245 19.07 3.60 7.01
N ALA A 246 17.91 4.15 7.39
CA ALA A 246 17.74 4.91 8.63
C ALA A 246 17.97 4.04 9.88
N GLN A 247 17.49 2.78 9.89
CA GLN A 247 17.74 1.82 10.96
C GLN A 247 19.23 1.47 11.12
N ARG A 248 20.01 1.56 10.05
CA ARG A 248 21.48 1.38 10.07
C ARG A 248 22.24 2.67 10.39
N GLY A 249 21.54 3.75 10.71
CA GLY A 249 22.12 5.00 11.18
C GLY A 249 22.51 6.00 10.07
N ALA A 250 22.04 5.79 8.83
CA ALA A 250 22.23 6.76 7.75
C ALA A 250 21.35 8.01 7.94
N GLU A 251 21.84 9.16 7.47
CA GLU A 251 21.04 10.35 7.23
C GLU A 251 20.33 10.20 5.87
N VAL A 252 19.03 9.89 5.89
CA VAL A 252 18.29 9.56 4.67
C VAL A 252 17.51 10.76 4.15
N THR A 253 17.73 11.10 2.87
CA THR A 253 16.86 12.01 2.10
C THR A 253 16.02 11.17 1.13
N LEU A 254 14.71 11.17 1.33
CA LEU A 254 13.74 10.46 0.50
C LEU A 254 12.98 11.44 -0.39
N VAL A 255 13.25 11.41 -1.70
CA VAL A 255 12.47 12.16 -2.70
C VAL A 255 11.33 11.27 -3.17
N ALA A 256 10.11 11.58 -2.75
CA ALA A 256 8.93 10.75 -2.96
C ALA A 256 7.96 11.38 -3.96
N GLY A 257 7.63 10.65 -5.01
CA GLY A 257 6.49 10.97 -5.88
C GLY A 257 5.16 10.74 -5.16
N PRO A 258 4.00 10.99 -5.83
CA PRO A 258 2.69 10.94 -5.20
C PRO A 258 2.35 9.54 -4.69
N VAL A 259 2.49 9.34 -3.39
CA VAL A 259 2.16 8.10 -2.67
C VAL A 259 1.56 8.42 -1.30
N SER A 260 0.67 7.57 -0.81
CA SER A 260 0.02 7.72 0.51
C SER A 260 0.84 7.13 1.66
N MET A 261 2.06 6.64 1.40
CA MET A 261 2.90 6.04 2.43
C MET A 261 3.53 7.11 3.32
N GLU A 262 3.64 6.80 4.59
CA GLU A 262 4.39 7.58 5.58
C GLU A 262 5.76 6.95 5.84
N CYS A 263 6.72 7.71 6.29
CA CYS A 263 8.04 7.24 6.71
C CYS A 263 8.36 7.72 8.13
N SER A 264 9.38 7.10 8.73
CA SER A 264 9.91 7.52 10.03
C SER A 264 10.29 9.00 10.03
N GLN A 265 10.09 9.69 11.18
CA GLN A 265 10.52 11.09 11.38
C GLN A 265 12.04 11.28 11.26
N ALA A 266 12.82 10.20 11.34
CA ALA A 266 14.27 10.23 11.12
C ALA A 266 14.67 10.40 9.65
N ILE A 267 13.72 10.28 8.71
CA ILE A 267 13.92 10.40 7.27
C ILE A 267 13.51 11.80 6.81
N HIS A 268 14.42 12.52 6.18
CA HIS A 268 14.11 13.78 5.53
C HIS A 268 13.36 13.52 4.22
N ARG A 269 12.04 13.72 4.21
CA ARG A 269 11.17 13.48 3.05
C ARG A 269 10.96 14.77 2.27
N ILE A 270 11.09 14.67 0.95
CA ILE A 270 10.78 15.72 -0.02
C ILE A 270 9.72 15.16 -0.96
N ASP A 271 8.50 15.71 -0.88
CA ASP A 271 7.42 15.33 -1.77
C ASP A 271 7.51 16.09 -3.09
N VAL A 272 7.36 15.36 -4.20
CA VAL A 272 7.39 15.88 -5.57
C VAL A 272 6.25 15.26 -6.36
N GLU A 273 5.82 15.92 -7.45
CA GLU A 273 4.74 15.41 -8.27
C GLU A 273 5.25 14.94 -9.65
N SER A 274 6.08 15.73 -10.30
CA SER A 274 6.57 15.50 -11.66
C SER A 274 7.99 14.94 -11.71
N CYS A 275 8.38 14.42 -12.88
CA CYS A 275 9.76 14.02 -13.15
C CYS A 275 10.73 15.18 -13.02
N GLU A 276 10.34 16.37 -13.48
CA GLU A 276 11.19 17.57 -13.40
C GLU A 276 11.48 17.96 -11.95
N GLU A 277 10.46 17.96 -11.08
CA GLU A 277 10.62 18.23 -9.65
C GLU A 277 11.51 17.17 -8.98
N MET A 278 11.30 15.88 -9.31
CA MET A 278 12.15 14.80 -8.80
C MET A 278 13.59 14.93 -9.28
N TYR A 279 13.81 15.33 -10.52
CA TYR A 279 15.13 15.59 -11.09
C TYR A 279 15.86 16.70 -10.33
N GLN A 280 15.18 17.82 -10.08
CA GLN A 280 15.76 18.96 -9.36
C GLN A 280 16.09 18.59 -7.91
N ALA A 281 15.16 17.96 -7.19
CA ALA A 281 15.36 17.53 -5.80
C ALA A 281 16.48 16.49 -5.69
N ALA A 282 16.49 15.49 -6.56
CA ALA A 282 17.50 14.42 -6.54
C ALA A 282 18.90 14.95 -6.90
N THR A 283 19.03 15.80 -7.90
CA THR A 283 20.32 16.39 -8.29
C THR A 283 20.88 17.33 -7.23
N ALA A 284 20.03 18.07 -6.52
CA ALA A 284 20.45 18.93 -5.40
C ALA A 284 20.97 18.08 -4.22
N ALA A 285 20.19 17.05 -3.80
CA ALA A 285 20.54 16.20 -2.68
C ALA A 285 21.76 15.31 -2.95
N PHE A 286 21.96 14.84 -4.18
CA PHE A 286 23.04 13.94 -4.54
C PHE A 286 24.44 14.53 -4.36
N LYS A 287 24.59 15.86 -4.48
CA LYS A 287 25.89 16.55 -4.31
C LYS A 287 26.52 16.31 -2.95
N GLU A 288 25.70 16.10 -1.93
CA GLU A 288 26.15 15.89 -0.55
C GLU A 288 25.98 14.44 -0.08
N SER A 289 25.51 13.53 -0.94
CA SER A 289 25.21 12.15 -0.57
C SER A 289 26.41 11.24 -0.79
N ASP A 290 26.62 10.26 0.12
CA ASP A 290 27.59 9.16 -0.05
C ASP A 290 27.06 8.07 -0.98
N ALA A 291 25.73 7.88 -0.99
CA ALA A 291 25.06 6.92 -1.86
C ALA A 291 23.72 7.45 -2.37
N ALA A 292 23.30 6.97 -3.55
CA ALA A 292 21.96 7.22 -4.07
C ALA A 292 21.33 5.94 -4.61
N ILE A 293 20.03 5.73 -4.29
CA ILE A 293 19.23 4.58 -4.72
C ILE A 293 18.05 5.10 -5.55
N LEU A 294 18.10 4.86 -6.84
CA LEU A 294 17.08 5.32 -7.78
C LEU A 294 15.98 4.26 -7.96
N CYS A 295 15.02 4.24 -7.05
CA CYS A 295 13.93 3.26 -6.99
C CYS A 295 12.57 3.79 -7.47
N ALA A 296 12.48 5.08 -7.81
CA ALA A 296 11.26 5.68 -8.34
C ALA A 296 10.91 5.13 -9.74
N ALA A 297 9.62 4.98 -10.02
CA ALA A 297 9.09 4.69 -11.34
C ALA A 297 8.77 6.02 -12.07
N VAL A 298 9.79 6.61 -12.62
CA VAL A 298 9.70 7.90 -13.33
C VAL A 298 9.07 7.69 -14.70
N ALA A 299 8.19 8.60 -15.12
CA ALA A 299 7.64 8.59 -16.48
C ALA A 299 8.70 9.00 -17.49
N ASP A 300 8.87 8.23 -18.58
CA ASP A 300 9.84 8.51 -19.63
C ASP A 300 9.44 9.73 -20.49
N PHE A 301 8.15 10.04 -20.55
CA PHE A 301 7.58 11.09 -21.39
C PHE A 301 6.60 11.96 -20.63
N ARG A 302 6.52 13.24 -21.00
CA ARG A 302 5.51 14.19 -20.53
C ARG A 302 4.79 14.86 -21.70
N PRO A 303 3.57 15.39 -21.52
CA PRO A 303 2.95 16.26 -22.52
C PRO A 303 3.84 17.48 -22.83
N GLU A 304 4.01 17.80 -24.10
CA GLU A 304 4.76 18.98 -24.53
C GLU A 304 4.15 20.27 -23.96
N GLN A 305 2.83 20.32 -23.87
CA GLN A 305 2.07 21.41 -23.29
C GLN A 305 1.01 20.88 -22.32
N GLN A 306 1.00 21.45 -21.13
CA GLN A 306 -0.02 21.18 -20.13
C GLN A 306 -1.18 22.15 -20.31
N ALA A 307 -2.41 21.63 -20.40
CA ALA A 307 -3.61 22.46 -20.46
C ALA A 307 -3.88 23.12 -19.08
N LYS A 308 -4.13 24.43 -19.06
CA LYS A 308 -4.44 25.18 -17.84
C LYS A 308 -5.83 24.85 -17.27
N GLU A 309 -6.74 24.39 -18.14
CA GLU A 309 -8.10 24.01 -17.78
C GLU A 309 -8.39 22.59 -18.20
N LYS A 310 -9.37 21.96 -17.55
CA LYS A 310 -9.83 20.61 -17.89
C LYS A 310 -10.27 20.55 -19.34
N ILE A 311 -9.63 19.70 -20.15
CA ILE A 311 -10.00 19.46 -21.55
C ILE A 311 -11.40 18.85 -21.61
N LYS A 312 -12.36 19.56 -22.20
CA LYS A 312 -13.75 19.10 -22.33
C LYS A 312 -13.94 18.38 -23.68
N ARG A 313 -14.78 17.35 -23.71
CA ARG A 313 -15.05 16.56 -24.92
C ARG A 313 -15.74 17.39 -26.02
N GLU A 314 -16.46 18.45 -25.65
CA GLU A 314 -17.28 19.26 -26.54
C GLU A 314 -16.55 20.50 -27.12
N THR A 315 -15.34 20.83 -26.65
CA THR A 315 -14.63 22.06 -27.00
C THR A 315 -13.45 21.85 -27.96
N HIS A 316 -13.44 20.77 -28.75
CA HIS A 316 -12.47 20.66 -29.84
C HIS A 316 -13.04 21.10 -31.17
N PRO A 317 -12.96 22.40 -31.52
CA PRO A 317 -13.03 22.81 -32.90
C PRO A 317 -11.66 22.54 -33.52
N HIS A 318 -11.60 21.59 -34.41
CA HIS A 318 -10.50 21.27 -35.31
C HIS A 318 -9.14 20.83 -34.74
N PRO A 319 -8.52 19.78 -35.34
CA PRO A 319 -7.13 19.46 -35.07
C PRO A 319 -6.29 20.70 -35.42
N LEU A 320 -5.35 21.05 -34.54
CA LEU A 320 -4.28 21.96 -34.89
C LEU A 320 -3.62 21.36 -36.12
N LEU A 321 -3.84 21.97 -37.27
CA LEU A 321 -3.26 21.57 -38.56
C LEU A 321 -1.76 21.44 -38.37
N PRO A 322 -1.12 20.34 -38.80
CA PRO A 322 0.32 20.30 -38.93
C PRO A 322 0.76 21.39 -39.92
N PRO A 323 1.95 21.96 -39.75
CA PRO A 323 2.47 22.94 -40.71
C PRO A 323 2.46 22.33 -42.08
N GLU A 324 2.05 23.15 -43.05
CA GLU A 324 1.79 22.80 -44.44
C GLU A 324 2.81 21.82 -45.03
N GLY A 325 2.34 20.69 -45.60
CA GLY A 325 3.15 19.84 -46.45
C GLY A 325 3.01 18.32 -46.34
N ARG A 326 2.12 17.76 -45.49
CA ARG A 326 1.85 16.31 -45.52
C ARG A 326 0.36 16.02 -45.61
N SER A 327 -0.08 15.47 -46.75
CA SER A 327 -1.43 14.96 -46.97
C SER A 327 -1.70 13.77 -46.06
N VAL A 328 -2.63 13.93 -45.13
CA VAL A 328 -3.22 12.80 -44.38
C VAL A 328 -4.35 12.23 -45.24
N ALA A 329 -4.25 10.96 -45.62
CA ALA A 329 -5.30 10.26 -46.35
C ALA A 329 -6.63 10.34 -45.56
N ARG A 330 -7.65 10.92 -46.19
CA ARG A 330 -9.02 10.98 -45.67
C ARG A 330 -9.59 9.56 -45.64
N ASN A 331 -10.01 9.11 -44.49
CA ASN A 331 -10.77 7.88 -44.35
C ASN A 331 -12.19 8.10 -44.89
N PRO A 332 -12.72 7.27 -45.82
CA PRO A 332 -13.94 7.55 -46.56
C PRO A 332 -15.27 7.32 -45.80
N THR A 333 -15.21 6.99 -44.50
CA THR A 333 -16.41 6.61 -43.70
C THR A 333 -17.04 7.74 -42.90
N GLY A 334 -16.69 9.02 -43.09
CA GLY A 334 -17.51 10.17 -42.68
C GLY A 334 -17.94 10.30 -41.21
N ARG A 335 -17.47 9.47 -40.31
CA ARG A 335 -17.66 9.64 -38.86
C ARG A 335 -16.43 10.34 -38.30
N GLY A 336 -16.57 11.63 -37.96
CA GLY A 336 -15.50 12.38 -37.28
C GLY A 336 -15.08 11.67 -36.02
N GLU A 337 -13.91 11.05 -36.01
CA GLU A 337 -13.26 10.55 -34.81
C GLU A 337 -12.85 11.75 -33.93
N SER A 338 -13.63 12.05 -32.91
CA SER A 338 -13.28 13.04 -31.88
C SER A 338 -12.23 12.45 -30.95
N GLY A 339 -11.00 12.26 -31.46
CA GLY A 339 -9.86 11.80 -30.67
C GLY A 339 -9.09 12.97 -30.06
N LEU A 340 -8.54 12.79 -28.87
CA LEU A 340 -7.53 13.70 -28.30
C LEU A 340 -6.13 13.22 -28.69
N THR A 341 -5.40 14.04 -29.45
CA THR A 341 -4.00 13.76 -29.76
C THR A 341 -3.10 14.54 -28.81
N LEU A 342 -2.21 13.84 -28.10
CA LEU A 342 -1.21 14.43 -27.23
C LEU A 342 0.17 14.27 -27.85
N ARG A 343 0.90 15.39 -27.98
CA ARG A 343 2.31 15.34 -28.30
C ARG A 343 3.11 15.16 -27.02
N LEU A 344 3.94 14.10 -26.98
CA LEU A 344 4.78 13.78 -25.84
C LEU A 344 6.24 14.13 -26.15
N VAL A 345 6.93 14.66 -25.14
CA VAL A 345 8.37 14.95 -25.19
C VAL A 345 9.08 14.14 -24.09
N PRO A 346 10.36 13.77 -24.29
CA PRO A 346 11.12 13.04 -23.28
C PRO A 346 11.27 13.82 -21.98
N ASN A 347 11.22 13.11 -20.87
CA ASN A 347 11.59 13.62 -19.55
C ASN A 347 13.12 13.58 -19.35
N PRO A 348 13.68 14.37 -18.40
CA PRO A 348 15.08 14.26 -18.03
C PRO A 348 15.41 12.89 -17.45
N ASP A 349 16.54 12.31 -17.86
CA ASP A 349 17.03 11.03 -17.31
C ASP A 349 17.82 11.28 -16.02
N ILE A 350 17.14 11.14 -14.87
CA ILE A 350 17.70 11.34 -13.54
C ILE A 350 18.94 10.46 -13.32
N ALA A 351 18.87 9.18 -13.67
CA ALA A 351 19.98 8.26 -13.46
C ALA A 351 21.22 8.63 -14.31
N ALA A 352 21.01 9.02 -15.56
CA ALA A 352 22.11 9.48 -16.41
C ALA A 352 22.72 10.81 -15.92
N ALA A 353 21.90 11.70 -15.39
CA ALA A 353 22.38 12.98 -14.82
C ALA A 353 23.23 12.74 -13.56
N LEU A 354 22.74 11.94 -12.61
CA LEU A 354 23.50 11.62 -11.39
C LEU A 354 24.76 10.83 -11.72
N GLY A 355 24.72 9.90 -12.69
CA GLY A 355 25.91 9.17 -13.14
C GLY A 355 27.02 10.05 -13.74
N LYS A 356 26.65 11.19 -14.37
CA LYS A 356 27.62 12.19 -14.86
C LYS A 356 28.19 13.05 -13.71
N MET A 357 27.42 13.26 -12.66
CA MET A 357 27.83 14.06 -11.50
C MET A 357 28.62 13.23 -10.46
N LYS A 358 28.48 11.92 -10.52
CA LYS A 358 29.03 10.98 -9.55
C LYS A 358 30.55 11.09 -9.43
N THR A 359 31.05 11.17 -8.21
CA THR A 359 32.46 11.08 -7.84
C THR A 359 32.84 9.62 -7.53
N GLU A 360 34.14 9.32 -7.46
CA GLU A 360 34.63 7.96 -7.11
C GLU A 360 34.23 7.48 -5.72
N LYS A 361 33.92 8.41 -4.81
CA LYS A 361 33.53 8.12 -3.43
C LYS A 361 32.02 7.85 -3.27
N GLN A 362 31.24 8.10 -4.29
CA GLN A 362 29.79 7.97 -4.25
C GLN A 362 29.31 6.66 -4.87
N VAL A 363 28.34 6.03 -4.24
CA VAL A 363 27.69 4.79 -4.74
C VAL A 363 26.35 5.16 -5.38
N LEU A 364 26.15 4.76 -6.64
CA LEU A 364 24.92 5.01 -7.38
C LEU A 364 24.25 3.70 -7.80
N VAL A 365 23.04 3.48 -7.29
CA VAL A 365 22.25 2.27 -7.52
C VAL A 365 21.03 2.59 -8.37
N GLY A 366 20.84 1.82 -9.45
CA GLY A 366 19.65 1.90 -10.29
C GLY A 366 18.71 0.74 -10.10
N PHE A 367 17.45 0.93 -10.47
CA PHE A 367 16.46 -0.14 -10.61
C PHE A 367 16.10 -0.33 -12.08
N ALA A 368 15.90 -1.56 -12.49
CA ALA A 368 15.38 -1.92 -13.79
C ALA A 368 14.18 -2.86 -13.65
N LEU A 369 13.14 -2.56 -14.40
CA LEU A 369 12.00 -3.44 -14.62
C LEU A 369 11.95 -3.70 -16.12
N GLU A 370 12.21 -4.93 -16.53
CA GLU A 370 12.34 -5.31 -17.94
C GLU A 370 11.34 -6.43 -18.26
N THR A 371 10.97 -6.54 -19.52
CA THR A 371 10.06 -7.57 -20.03
C THR A 371 10.75 -8.58 -20.95
N ASN A 372 11.81 -8.15 -21.66
CA ASN A 372 12.56 -8.94 -22.61
C ASN A 372 14.06 -8.60 -22.51
N ASP A 373 14.93 -9.58 -22.75
CA ASP A 373 16.40 -9.43 -22.72
C ASP A 373 16.92 -8.71 -21.46
N GLU A 374 16.33 -9.09 -20.31
CA GLU A 374 16.40 -8.37 -19.05
C GLU A 374 17.85 -8.11 -18.60
N GLU A 375 18.72 -9.13 -18.65
CA GLU A 375 20.12 -9.00 -18.24
C GLU A 375 20.94 -8.12 -19.18
N VAL A 376 20.73 -8.26 -20.50
CA VAL A 376 21.45 -7.47 -21.51
C VAL A 376 21.10 -6.00 -21.38
N ASN A 377 19.83 -5.70 -21.17
CA ASN A 377 19.35 -4.33 -21.01
C ASN A 377 19.83 -3.72 -19.68
N ALA A 378 19.83 -4.50 -18.59
CA ALA A 378 20.36 -4.06 -17.31
C ALA A 378 21.85 -3.74 -17.38
N LYS A 379 22.67 -4.60 -18.01
CA LYS A 379 24.12 -4.36 -18.22
C LYS A 379 24.38 -3.10 -19.04
N LYS A 380 23.65 -2.89 -20.13
CA LYS A 380 23.75 -1.65 -20.93
C LYS A 380 23.40 -0.41 -20.11
N LYS A 381 22.34 -0.47 -19.26
CA LYS A 381 21.98 0.62 -18.37
C LYS A 381 23.04 0.91 -17.31
N LEU A 382 23.63 -0.16 -16.73
CA LEU A 382 24.71 -0.06 -15.76
C LEU A 382 25.87 0.78 -16.30
N GLU A 383 26.35 0.46 -17.49
CA GLU A 383 27.48 1.15 -18.12
C GLU A 383 27.10 2.57 -18.58
N LYS A 384 25.99 2.70 -19.34
CA LYS A 384 25.57 3.97 -19.92
C LYS A 384 25.29 5.05 -18.89
N LYS A 385 24.80 4.65 -17.69
CA LYS A 385 24.39 5.56 -16.60
C LYS A 385 25.43 5.60 -15.47
N ASN A 386 26.59 4.99 -15.64
CA ASN A 386 27.69 4.95 -14.65
C ASN A 386 27.22 4.51 -13.24
N LEU A 387 26.38 3.45 -13.18
CA LEU A 387 25.91 2.87 -11.95
C LEU A 387 26.94 1.91 -11.36
N ASP A 388 26.98 1.73 -10.03
CA ASP A 388 27.84 0.74 -9.37
C ASP A 388 27.19 -0.63 -9.42
N PHE A 389 25.88 -0.69 -9.25
CA PHE A 389 25.09 -1.87 -9.53
C PHE A 389 23.64 -1.51 -9.88
N ILE A 390 22.94 -2.45 -10.47
CA ILE A 390 21.53 -2.34 -10.83
C ILE A 390 20.74 -3.47 -10.19
N VAL A 391 19.60 -3.14 -9.63
CA VAL A 391 18.64 -4.09 -9.09
C VAL A 391 17.62 -4.39 -10.18
N LEU A 392 17.68 -5.59 -10.72
CA LEU A 392 16.78 -6.06 -11.76
C LEU A 392 15.57 -6.74 -11.14
N ASN A 393 14.39 -6.29 -11.55
CA ASN A 393 13.09 -6.87 -11.24
C ASN A 393 12.50 -7.47 -12.50
N SER A 394 12.11 -8.74 -12.48
CA SER A 394 11.51 -9.41 -13.63
C SER A 394 9.99 -9.41 -13.57
N LEU A 395 9.33 -8.98 -14.65
CA LEU A 395 7.88 -9.11 -14.82
C LEU A 395 7.45 -10.57 -15.12
N GLN A 396 8.37 -11.45 -15.48
CA GLN A 396 8.09 -12.87 -15.72
C GLN A 396 7.75 -13.60 -14.42
N ASN A 397 8.19 -13.09 -13.26
CA ASN A 397 7.88 -13.63 -11.95
C ASN A 397 6.49 -13.20 -11.50
N LYS A 398 5.46 -14.01 -11.75
CA LYS A 398 4.06 -13.73 -11.36
C LYS A 398 3.97 -13.38 -9.86
N GLY A 399 3.38 -12.22 -9.55
CA GLY A 399 3.10 -11.77 -8.18
C GLY A 399 4.25 -11.08 -7.44
N THR A 400 5.28 -10.58 -8.12
CA THR A 400 6.45 -9.96 -7.49
C THR A 400 6.65 -8.47 -7.78
N CYS A 401 5.88 -7.85 -8.69
CA CYS A 401 6.13 -6.47 -9.13
C CYS A 401 5.25 -5.42 -8.44
N PHE A 402 4.48 -4.66 -9.22
CA PHE A 402 3.65 -3.57 -8.71
C PHE A 402 2.60 -4.07 -7.72
N GLN A 403 2.38 -3.34 -6.63
CA GLN A 403 1.39 -3.62 -5.57
C GLN A 403 1.61 -4.88 -4.72
N SER A 404 2.61 -5.73 -5.02
CA SER A 404 2.98 -6.87 -4.17
C SER A 404 3.80 -6.43 -2.96
N ASP A 405 3.69 -7.14 -1.84
CA ASP A 405 4.55 -6.96 -0.66
C ASP A 405 5.83 -7.79 -0.74
N GLU A 406 5.91 -8.70 -1.71
CA GLU A 406 7.08 -9.52 -2.00
C GLU A 406 7.78 -9.07 -3.27
N ASN A 407 9.05 -9.40 -3.38
CA ASN A 407 9.86 -9.15 -4.55
C ASN A 407 10.90 -10.26 -4.75
N GLN A 408 11.30 -10.47 -6.00
CA GLN A 408 12.41 -11.31 -6.40
C GLN A 408 13.34 -10.48 -7.28
N ILE A 409 14.59 -10.39 -6.91
CA ILE A 409 15.56 -9.51 -7.57
C ILE A 409 16.82 -10.23 -7.97
N SER A 410 17.50 -9.65 -8.97
CA SER A 410 18.89 -9.94 -9.28
C SER A 410 19.71 -8.65 -9.12
N ILE A 411 20.84 -8.70 -8.45
CA ILE A 411 21.80 -7.60 -8.38
C ILE A 411 22.88 -7.85 -9.43
N ILE A 412 23.03 -6.90 -10.36
CA ILE A 412 24.00 -6.95 -11.44
C ILE A 412 24.99 -5.80 -11.25
N SER A 413 26.28 -6.14 -11.19
CA SER A 413 27.40 -5.20 -11.07
C SER A 413 28.48 -5.51 -12.12
N LYS A 414 29.56 -4.74 -12.14
CA LYS A 414 30.74 -5.04 -12.97
C LYS A 414 31.43 -6.34 -12.58
N GLU A 415 31.25 -6.78 -11.33
CA GLU A 415 31.87 -7.98 -10.75
C GLU A 415 31.08 -9.26 -11.08
N GLY A 416 29.81 -9.13 -11.49
CA GLY A 416 28.94 -10.25 -11.82
C GLY A 416 27.50 -10.03 -11.46
N GLN A 417 26.74 -11.14 -11.45
CA GLN A 417 25.33 -11.19 -11.12
C GLN A 417 25.10 -12.08 -9.90
N ARG A 418 24.19 -11.66 -9.02
CA ARG A 418 23.70 -12.44 -7.90
C ARG A 418 22.18 -12.44 -7.89
N ASP A 419 21.60 -13.63 -7.91
CA ASP A 419 20.15 -13.82 -7.85
C ASP A 419 19.70 -14.06 -6.42
N TYR A 420 18.54 -13.51 -6.07
CA TYR A 420 17.93 -13.65 -4.77
C TYR A 420 16.58 -14.34 -4.89
N GLU A 421 16.26 -15.18 -3.91
CA GLU A 421 14.94 -15.80 -3.82
C GLU A 421 13.85 -14.78 -3.56
N LYS A 422 12.62 -15.16 -3.84
CA LYS A 422 11.42 -14.35 -3.55
C LYS A 422 11.29 -14.11 -2.04
N LYS A 423 11.23 -12.84 -1.63
CA LYS A 423 11.19 -12.39 -0.23
C LYS A 423 10.29 -11.18 -0.06
N SER A 424 9.97 -10.82 1.19
CA SER A 424 9.31 -9.54 1.49
C SER A 424 10.19 -8.36 1.05
N LYS A 425 9.57 -7.22 0.68
CA LYS A 425 10.30 -6.01 0.29
C LYS A 425 11.27 -5.51 1.37
N GLN A 426 10.95 -5.71 2.66
CA GLN A 426 11.87 -5.41 3.76
C GLN A 426 13.11 -6.31 3.75
N ALA A 427 12.95 -7.62 3.47
CA ALA A 427 14.08 -8.52 3.35
C ALA A 427 14.95 -8.21 2.13
N VAL A 428 14.32 -7.86 1.00
CA VAL A 428 15.02 -7.40 -0.20
C VAL A 428 15.75 -6.08 0.04
N ALA A 429 15.16 -5.14 0.81
CA ALA A 429 15.82 -3.89 1.19
C ALA A 429 17.12 -4.16 1.97
N ARG A 430 17.12 -5.13 2.89
CA ARG A 430 18.34 -5.55 3.61
C ARG A 430 19.42 -6.03 2.67
N ASP A 431 19.08 -6.94 1.75
CA ASP A 431 20.06 -7.46 0.77
C ASP A 431 20.69 -6.35 -0.07
N ILE A 432 19.89 -5.36 -0.49
CA ILE A 432 20.39 -4.21 -1.28
C ILE A 432 21.27 -3.29 -0.43
N VAL A 433 20.87 -3.00 0.81
CA VAL A 433 21.62 -2.14 1.72
C VAL A 433 22.91 -2.81 2.16
N ASP A 434 22.95 -4.14 2.37
CA ASP A 434 24.18 -4.92 2.59
C ASP A 434 25.18 -4.73 1.45
N GLU A 435 24.70 -4.63 0.23
CA GLU A 435 25.55 -4.43 -0.94
C GLU A 435 26.08 -2.99 -1.06
N ILE A 436 25.29 -2.02 -0.60
CA ILE A 436 25.70 -0.61 -0.50
C ILE A 436 26.78 -0.45 0.57
N GLU A 437 26.60 -1.04 1.75
CA GLU A 437 27.55 -0.96 2.87
C GLU A 437 28.95 -1.42 2.48
N LYS A 438 29.04 -2.51 1.70
CA LYS A 438 30.33 -3.02 1.23
C LYS A 438 31.09 -2.00 0.39
N ARG A 439 30.38 -1.19 -0.41
CA ARG A 439 30.95 -0.21 -1.34
C ARG A 439 31.22 1.15 -0.70
N VAL A 440 30.40 1.56 0.27
CA VAL A 440 30.55 2.84 0.97
C VAL A 440 31.67 2.80 2.02
N LYS A 441 32.06 1.58 2.47
CA LYS A 441 33.18 1.38 3.42
C LYS A 441 34.56 1.28 2.75
N GLY A 442 34.62 1.02 1.46
CA GLY A 442 35.83 0.97 0.66
C GLY A 442 36.19 2.35 0.13
#